data_12f3083584577dab7404f37c2cfb6cd9
#
_entry.id   12f3083584577dab7404f37c2cfb6cd9
#
_cell.length_a   1.000
_cell.length_b   1.000
_cell.length_c   1.000
_cell.angle_alpha   90.00
_cell.angle_beta   90.00
_cell.angle_gamma   90.00
#
_symmetry.space_group_name_H-M   'P 1'
#
loop_
_entity.id
_entity.type
_entity.pdbx_description
1 polymer ?
#
loop_
_entity_poly.entity_id
_entity_poly.type
_entity_poly.pdbx_seq_one_letter_code
_entity_poly.pdbx_strand_id
1 'polypeptide(L)'
;MAQIDIEILTPFAAKFMEGTSLTPAERAEVLRIAQGFACKDSAAAAGVSPETIRARRKRIYRKLDVPGSGELLASLLALSLKMLAKGERIEPRPVAPAQQPQQAAPATTPIVAR
;
A
#
# COMPACT_ATOMS: atom_id res chain seq x y z
N MET A 1 -12.21 -9.43 -10.39
CA MET A 1 -11.23 -8.40 -10.50
C MET A 1 -9.95 -8.77 -9.82
N ALA A 2 -8.85 -8.53 -10.45
CA ALA A 2 -7.58 -8.88 -9.89
C ALA A 2 -7.21 -7.94 -8.77
N GLN A 3 -6.58 -8.48 -7.75
CA GLN A 3 -6.11 -7.65 -6.66
C GLN A 3 -4.69 -7.22 -6.95
N ILE A 4 -4.30 -6.09 -6.38
CA ILE A 4 -2.96 -5.59 -6.53
C ILE A 4 -2.00 -6.50 -5.77
N ASP A 5 -0.87 -6.78 -6.39
CA ASP A 5 0.15 -7.61 -5.76
C ASP A 5 0.64 -6.91 -4.51
N ILE A 6 0.45 -7.56 -3.37
CA ILE A 6 0.78 -6.96 -2.11
C ILE A 6 2.27 -6.73 -1.94
N GLU A 7 3.09 -7.51 -2.59
CA GLU A 7 4.54 -7.30 -2.49
C GLU A 7 4.99 -6.03 -3.18
N ILE A 8 4.31 -5.66 -4.24
CA ILE A 8 4.60 -4.40 -4.91
C ILE A 8 4.07 -3.24 -4.08
N LEU A 9 2.89 -3.43 -3.51
CA LEU A 9 2.21 -2.38 -2.77
C LEU A 9 2.84 -2.07 -1.42
N THR A 10 3.32 -3.10 -0.73
CA THR A 10 3.76 -2.97 0.66
C THR A 10 4.79 -1.86 0.90
N PRO A 11 5.84 -1.71 0.09
CA PRO A 11 6.81 -0.64 0.36
C PRO A 11 6.21 0.76 0.32
N PHE A 12 5.28 1.00 -0.62
CA PHE A 12 4.63 2.30 -0.72
C PHE A 12 3.70 2.51 0.46
N ALA A 13 2.94 1.48 0.84
CA ALA A 13 2.03 1.57 1.96
C ALA A 13 2.79 1.76 3.28
N ALA A 14 3.92 1.09 3.43
CA ALA A 14 4.74 1.25 4.63
C ALA A 14 5.21 2.69 4.77
N LYS A 15 5.65 3.30 3.67
CA LYS A 15 6.08 4.69 3.70
C LYS A 15 4.90 5.61 4.01
N PHE A 16 3.75 5.32 3.43
CA PHE A 16 2.54 6.08 3.65
C PHE A 16 2.13 6.08 5.13
N MET A 17 2.30 4.95 5.80
CA MET A 17 1.89 4.80 7.19
C MET A 17 2.99 5.20 8.18
N GLU A 18 4.17 5.58 7.69
CA GLU A 18 5.28 5.94 8.54
C GLU A 18 4.92 7.16 9.37
N GLY A 19 5.18 7.09 10.67
CA GLY A 19 4.90 8.21 11.55
C GLY A 19 3.45 8.35 11.96
N THR A 20 2.58 7.43 11.54
CA THR A 20 1.18 7.50 11.94
C THR A 20 0.94 6.71 13.23
N SER A 21 -0.20 6.95 13.86
CA SER A 21 -0.55 6.25 15.09
C SER A 21 -1.39 5.01 14.84
N LEU A 22 -1.31 4.46 13.64
CA LEU A 22 -2.09 3.28 13.30
C LEU A 22 -1.59 2.06 14.07
N THR A 23 -2.53 1.26 14.59
CA THR A 23 -2.20 0.01 15.26
C THR A 23 -1.85 -1.04 14.20
N PRO A 24 -1.24 -2.16 14.62
CA PRO A 24 -0.96 -3.23 13.64
C PRO A 24 -2.20 -3.72 12.92
N ALA A 25 -3.34 -3.84 13.61
CA ALA A 25 -4.58 -4.26 12.97
C ALA A 25 -5.05 -3.23 11.94
N GLU A 26 -4.88 -1.96 12.26
CA GLU A 26 -5.26 -0.89 11.35
C GLU A 26 -4.33 -0.84 10.15
N ARG A 27 -3.04 -1.07 10.35
CA ARG A 27 -2.08 -1.12 9.23
C ARG A 27 -2.42 -2.24 8.27
N ALA A 28 -2.78 -3.41 8.81
CA ALA A 28 -3.19 -4.53 7.97
C ALA A 28 -4.44 -4.17 7.18
N GLU A 29 -5.36 -3.43 7.80
CA GLU A 29 -6.58 -3.03 7.14
C GLU A 29 -6.32 -2.02 6.03
N VAL A 30 -5.36 -1.10 6.22
CA VAL A 30 -4.98 -0.16 5.16
C VAL A 30 -4.51 -0.92 3.93
N LEU A 31 -3.74 -2.00 4.12
CA LEU A 31 -3.28 -2.81 3.00
C LEU A 31 -4.46 -3.46 2.28
N ARG A 32 -5.46 -3.93 3.02
CA ARG A 32 -6.63 -4.53 2.40
C ARG A 32 -7.46 -3.50 1.64
N ILE A 33 -7.59 -2.28 2.21
CA ILE A 33 -8.27 -1.20 1.51
C ILE A 33 -7.55 -0.91 0.19
N ALA A 34 -6.23 -0.83 0.23
CA ALA A 34 -5.44 -0.52 -0.96
C ALA A 34 -5.54 -1.63 -2.01
N GLN A 35 -5.79 -2.85 -1.56
CA GLN A 35 -5.97 -3.97 -2.49
C GLN A 35 -7.40 -4.07 -3.03
N GLY A 36 -8.29 -3.22 -2.56
CA GLY A 36 -9.65 -3.21 -3.05
C GLY A 36 -10.62 -4.10 -2.29
N PHE A 37 -10.27 -4.55 -1.09
CA PHE A 37 -11.17 -5.41 -0.31
C PHE A 37 -12.40 -4.64 0.13
N ALA A 38 -13.57 -5.22 -0.12
CA ALA A 38 -14.79 -4.70 0.47
C ALA A 38 -14.80 -5.07 1.95
N CYS A 39 -15.65 -4.41 2.73
CA CYS A 39 -15.68 -4.65 4.17
C CYS A 39 -15.93 -6.12 4.52
N LYS A 40 -16.82 -6.79 3.80
CA LYS A 40 -17.10 -8.19 4.12
C LYS A 40 -15.90 -9.09 3.81
N ASP A 41 -15.16 -8.78 2.76
CA ASP A 41 -13.98 -9.58 2.40
C ASP A 41 -12.87 -9.35 3.41
N SER A 42 -12.71 -8.11 3.85
CA SER A 42 -11.75 -7.77 4.88
C SER A 42 -12.10 -8.46 6.19
N ALA A 43 -13.40 -8.49 6.52
CA ALA A 43 -13.88 -9.15 7.74
C ALA A 43 -13.55 -10.63 7.72
N ALA A 44 -13.78 -11.28 6.58
CA ALA A 44 -13.47 -12.70 6.45
C ALA A 44 -11.95 -12.92 6.60
N ALA A 45 -11.15 -12.08 5.99
CA ALA A 45 -9.70 -12.22 6.06
C ALA A 45 -9.17 -11.98 7.48
N ALA A 46 -9.79 -11.05 8.20
CA ALA A 46 -9.34 -10.71 9.54
C ALA A 46 -9.99 -11.55 10.64
N GLY A 47 -11.00 -12.35 10.29
CA GLY A 47 -11.68 -13.17 11.29
C GLY A 47 -12.57 -12.37 12.23
N VAL A 48 -13.16 -11.30 11.75
CA VAL A 48 -14.04 -10.44 12.56
C VAL A 48 -15.31 -10.13 11.78
N SER A 49 -16.25 -9.43 12.42
CA SER A 49 -17.49 -9.07 11.75
C SER A 49 -17.31 -7.88 10.81
N PRO A 50 -18.17 -7.74 9.80
CA PRO A 50 -18.10 -6.56 8.94
C PRO A 50 -18.28 -5.26 9.70
N GLU A 51 -19.07 -5.26 10.77
CA GLU A 51 -19.24 -4.06 11.60
C GLU A 51 -17.92 -3.66 12.24
N THR A 52 -17.16 -4.65 12.69
CA THR A 52 -15.85 -4.38 13.28
C THR A 52 -14.93 -3.74 12.24
N ILE A 53 -14.98 -4.23 11.00
CA ILE A 53 -14.17 -3.65 9.94
C ILE A 53 -14.61 -2.20 9.65
N ARG A 54 -15.92 -1.97 9.58
CA ARG A 54 -16.40 -0.61 9.33
C ARG A 54 -15.93 0.35 10.42
N ALA A 55 -16.01 -0.07 11.68
CA ALA A 55 -15.54 0.76 12.78
C ALA A 55 -14.03 0.99 12.70
N ARG A 56 -13.28 -0.07 12.34
CA ARG A 56 -11.85 0.03 12.20
C ARG A 56 -11.48 1.01 11.09
N ARG A 57 -12.18 0.95 9.96
CA ARG A 57 -11.92 1.85 8.84
C ARG A 57 -12.22 3.29 9.21
N LYS A 58 -13.28 3.52 9.98
CA LYS A 58 -13.58 4.88 10.43
C LYS A 58 -12.46 5.44 11.29
N ARG A 59 -11.90 4.62 12.18
CA ARG A 59 -10.78 5.06 13.00
C ARG A 59 -9.55 5.38 12.16
N ILE A 60 -9.30 4.54 11.14
CA ILE A 60 -8.18 4.76 10.23
C ILE A 60 -8.33 6.10 9.51
N TYR A 61 -9.51 6.35 8.95
CA TYR A 61 -9.75 7.60 8.21
C TYR A 61 -9.55 8.81 9.12
N ARG A 62 -9.99 8.69 10.36
CA ARG A 62 -9.83 9.77 11.31
C ARG A 62 -8.35 10.00 11.63
N LYS A 63 -7.61 8.93 11.86
CA LYS A 63 -6.19 9.04 12.16
C LYS A 63 -5.37 9.58 11.00
N LEU A 64 -5.79 9.27 9.78
CA LEU A 64 -5.09 9.74 8.59
C LEU A 64 -5.66 11.04 8.06
N ASP A 65 -6.71 11.54 8.71
CA ASP A 65 -7.36 12.80 8.34
C ASP A 65 -7.86 12.76 6.89
N VAL A 66 -8.55 11.70 6.54
CA VAL A 66 -9.17 11.56 5.22
C VAL A 66 -10.64 11.22 5.41
N PRO A 67 -11.51 11.63 4.48
CA PRO A 67 -12.95 11.36 4.64
C PRO A 67 -13.36 9.92 4.34
N GLY A 68 -12.58 9.19 3.59
CA GLY A 68 -12.96 7.82 3.26
C GLY A 68 -11.92 7.11 2.45
N SER A 69 -12.27 5.92 1.95
CA SER A 69 -11.33 5.07 1.25
C SER A 69 -10.83 5.67 -0.06
N GLY A 70 -11.69 6.40 -0.76
CA GLY A 70 -11.29 7.03 -2.01
C GLY A 70 -10.15 8.01 -1.80
N GLU A 71 -10.28 8.85 -0.78
CA GLU A 71 -9.25 9.84 -0.48
C GLU A 71 -8.00 9.20 0.08
N LEU A 72 -8.17 8.10 0.82
CA LEU A 72 -7.02 7.36 1.31
C LEU A 72 -6.21 6.80 0.13
N LEU A 73 -6.91 6.20 -0.83
CA LEU A 73 -6.26 5.63 -2.01
C LEU A 73 -5.61 6.72 -2.85
N ALA A 74 -6.28 7.86 -2.99
CA ALA A 74 -5.72 8.98 -3.74
C ALA A 74 -4.44 9.49 -3.09
N SER A 75 -4.43 9.57 -1.76
CA SER A 75 -3.24 10.02 -1.03
C SER A 75 -2.09 9.04 -1.18
N LEU A 76 -2.40 7.75 -1.10
CA LEU A 76 -1.39 6.72 -1.28
C LEU A 76 -0.82 6.77 -2.70
N LEU A 77 -1.68 6.93 -3.69
CA LEU A 77 -1.25 7.03 -5.08
C LEU A 77 -0.36 8.27 -5.27
N ALA A 78 -0.78 9.39 -4.71
CA ALA A 78 -0.01 10.63 -4.84
C ALA A 78 1.38 10.48 -4.25
N LEU A 79 1.47 9.85 -3.07
CA LEU A 79 2.76 9.62 -2.46
C LEU A 79 3.62 8.70 -3.31
N SER A 80 3.01 7.62 -3.83
CA SER A 80 3.74 6.65 -4.64
C SER A 80 4.31 7.31 -5.90
N LEU A 81 3.50 8.12 -6.57
CA LEU A 81 3.95 8.83 -7.77
C LEU A 81 5.05 9.83 -7.44
N LYS A 82 4.93 10.50 -6.30
CA LYS A 82 5.93 11.46 -5.89
C LYS A 82 7.26 10.77 -5.62
N MET A 83 7.23 9.62 -4.97
CA MET A 83 8.43 8.86 -4.69
C MET A 83 9.09 8.42 -5.98
N LEU A 84 8.31 7.93 -6.93
CA LEU A 84 8.85 7.51 -8.21
C LEU A 84 9.42 8.68 -9.00
N ALA A 85 8.74 9.82 -8.95
CA ALA A 85 9.20 11.00 -9.67
C ALA A 85 10.52 11.54 -9.12
N LYS A 86 10.74 11.35 -7.82
CA LYS A 86 11.98 11.79 -7.21
C LYS A 86 13.10 10.79 -7.40
N GLY A 87 12.82 9.67 -8.01
CA GLY A 87 13.83 8.64 -8.20
C GLY A 87 14.15 7.84 -6.97
N GLU A 88 13.27 7.89 -5.95
CA GLU A 88 13.50 7.10 -4.76
C GLU A 88 13.35 5.63 -5.07
N ARG A 89 14.27 4.85 -4.54
CA ARG A 89 14.18 3.42 -4.74
C ARG A 89 13.29 2.81 -3.70
N ILE A 90 12.32 2.06 -4.14
CA ILE A 90 11.48 1.30 -3.26
C ILE A 90 11.83 -0.14 -3.52
N GLU A 91 12.53 -0.74 -2.57
CA GLU A 91 12.94 -2.10 -2.72
C GLU A 91 11.85 -2.99 -2.21
N PRO A 92 11.32 -3.82 -3.03
CA PRO A 92 10.40 -4.81 -2.53
C PRO A 92 11.30 -5.67 -1.71
N ARG A 93 10.78 -6.42 -0.84
CA ARG A 93 11.53 -7.21 -0.05
C ARG A 93 12.48 -7.99 -0.86
N PRO A 94 13.65 -8.07 -0.47
CA PRO A 94 14.68 -8.66 -1.27
C PRO A 94 14.50 -10.10 -1.34
N VAL A 95 13.84 -10.52 -2.25
CA VAL A 95 13.66 -11.84 -2.36
C VAL A 95 14.52 -12.31 -3.33
N ALA A 96 14.58 -11.90 -4.32
CA ALA A 96 15.25 -12.41 -5.31
C ALA A 96 16.13 -11.56 -5.77
N PRO A 97 17.04 -11.78 -5.85
CA PRO A 97 17.89 -10.86 -6.28
C PRO A 97 17.84 -10.94 -7.67
N ALA A 98 17.77 -11.17 -8.13
CA ALA A 98 17.76 -11.12 -9.26
C ALA A 98 17.42 -10.39 -10.03
N GLN A 99 17.52 -10.11 -10.27
CA GLN A 99 17.09 -9.52 -11.04
C GLN A 99 17.35 -8.43 -11.40
N GLN A 100 17.62 -8.41 -11.46
CA GLN A 100 17.57 -7.61 -11.89
C GLN A 100 17.80 -7.01 -12.63
N PRO A 101 18.06 -6.94 -13.04
CA PRO A 101 18.11 -6.33 -13.63
C PRO A 101 18.32 -5.59 -13.97
N GLN A 102 18.45 -5.43 -13.81
CA GLN A 102 18.41 -4.82 -13.87
C GLN A 102 18.59 -4.16 -14.11
N GLN A 103 18.99 -4.24 -14.14
CA GLN A 103 19.01 -3.72 -14.26
C GLN A 103 19.18 -3.25 -14.54
N ALA A 104 19.61 -3.12 -15.06
CA ALA A 104 19.57 -2.76 -15.25
C ALA A 104 19.85 -2.26 -15.58
N ALA A 105 19.93 -2.19 -15.94
CA ALA A 105 19.77 -1.72 -16.15
C ALA A 105 20.07 -1.17 -16.41
N PRO A 106 20.04 -1.21 -16.63
CA PRO A 106 19.97 -0.72 -16.85
C PRO A 106 19.99 -0.32 -16.93
N ALA A 107 19.79 0.09 -17.36
CA ALA A 107 19.34 0.37 -17.30
C ALA A 107 19.15 0.75 -17.35
N THR A 108 18.89 0.80 -17.49
CA THR A 108 18.44 1.03 -17.53
C THR A 108 18.08 1.30 -17.54
N THR A 109 17.77 1.49 -17.79
CA THR A 109 17.19 1.59 -17.79
C THR A 109 16.72 1.81 -17.92
N PRO A 110 16.35 2.00 -18.27
CA PRO A 110 15.67 2.14 -18.31
C PRO A 110 15.19 2.26 -18.39
N ILE A 111 14.41 2.71 -18.76
CA ILE A 111 13.79 2.63 -18.61
C ILE A 111 13.91 2.63 -18.56
N VAL A 112 14.24 2.83 -18.86
CA VAL A 112 14.30 2.70 -18.57
C VAL A 112 14.90 2.71 -18.44
N ALA A 113 15.53 3.06 -18.75
CA ALA A 113 15.93 2.91 -18.45
C ALA A 113 16.63 2.91 -18.31
N ARG A 114 16.60 2.92 -18.26
CA ARG A 114 17.12 2.66 -18.08
C ARG A 114 17.32 2.75 -18.02
#